data_f346a502d41b556126b0f0d2ce6bdebd
#
_entry.id   f346a502d41b556126b0f0d2ce6bdebd
#
_cell.length_a   1.000
_cell.length_b   1.000
_cell.length_c   1.000
_cell.angle_alpha   90.00
_cell.angle_beta   90.00
_cell.angle_gamma   90.00
#
_symmetry.space_group_name_H-M   'P 1'
#
loop_
_entity.id
_entity.type
_entity.pdbx_description
1 polymer ?
#
loop_
_entity_poly.entity_id
_entity_poly.type
_entity_poly.pdbx_seq_one_letter_code
_entity_poly.pdbx_strand_id
1 'polypeptide(L)'
;MDELRRAKVVMPALLAATLLLSVPAFSQQGAAIERGLQAGTGAGVEQVLTQSTDLAGEWTVRNWQSVMERGQGSALGDYLGIPLNDAGRLRAETFDAGEWSLEDLQCRPHPVPYQWRAQGAMRISKEVDPVSRELVAYHVAFVRSLDRAIYMDGRPHPPDWAPHTWSGFSTGRFEGNDLVITTTHLKESYIRRNGPSMSDRAKVTEWLSRHGDYLTVTTYIDDPIYLEEPFIQSVSYKFEPHTELEYFPCTIVNENISNRIPHKLPGKNPALKEFAEQEGLPYEATRGGAETLYPNYREKMKTMKVTPIKSASRP
;
A
#
# COMPACT_ATOMS: atom_id res chain seq x y z
N MET A 1 -50.65 -67.50 -17.74
CA MET A 1 -51.93 -67.13 -17.16
C MET A 1 -51.77 -65.65 -16.86
N ASP A 2 -52.19 -64.89 -17.82
CA ASP A 2 -53.37 -64.00 -17.82
C ASP A 2 -53.08 -62.69 -17.09
N GLU A 3 -53.38 -61.57 -17.54
CA GLU A 3 -54.23 -61.11 -18.67
C GLU A 3 -53.83 -59.60 -18.98
N LEU A 4 -53.95 -59.34 -20.26
CA LEU A 4 -53.98 -58.03 -20.86
C LEU A 4 -55.07 -57.12 -20.28
N ARG A 5 -54.85 -55.87 -20.01
CA ARG A 5 -55.83 -54.82 -20.26
C ARG A 5 -55.15 -53.55 -20.85
N ARG A 6 -55.55 -53.32 -22.09
CA ARG A 6 -55.30 -52.10 -22.86
C ARG A 6 -56.09 -50.93 -22.22
N ALA A 7 -55.43 -49.86 -21.88
CA ALA A 7 -56.09 -48.57 -21.68
C ALA A 7 -55.65 -47.59 -22.77
N LYS A 8 -56.67 -47.15 -23.51
CA LYS A 8 -56.57 -46.08 -24.51
C LYS A 8 -56.33 -44.78 -23.79
N VAL A 9 -55.24 -44.10 -24.07
CA VAL A 9 -54.97 -42.72 -23.63
C VAL A 9 -55.33 -41.79 -24.81
N VAL A 10 -56.33 -40.97 -24.54
CA VAL A 10 -56.77 -39.86 -25.38
C VAL A 10 -55.79 -38.73 -25.14
N MET A 11 -55.14 -38.26 -26.18
CA MET A 11 -54.33 -37.04 -26.14
C MET A 11 -55.26 -35.80 -26.15
N PRO A 12 -55.08 -34.86 -25.23
CA PRO A 12 -55.56 -33.51 -25.46
C PRO A 12 -54.44 -32.68 -26.14
N ALA A 13 -54.86 -31.96 -27.17
CA ALA A 13 -54.05 -30.98 -27.84
C ALA A 13 -53.62 -29.86 -26.87
N LEU A 14 -52.34 -29.70 -26.60
CA LEU A 14 -51.79 -28.56 -25.89
C LEU A 14 -51.47 -27.46 -26.89
N LEU A 15 -52.15 -26.33 -26.75
CA LEU A 15 -51.82 -25.07 -27.38
C LEU A 15 -50.40 -24.66 -26.94
N ALA A 16 -49.52 -24.45 -27.88
CA ALA A 16 -48.24 -23.83 -27.67
C ALA A 16 -48.44 -22.31 -27.42
N ALA A 17 -48.47 -21.90 -26.16
CA ALA A 17 -48.32 -20.50 -25.78
C ALA A 17 -46.83 -20.17 -25.79
N THR A 18 -46.38 -19.51 -26.86
CA THR A 18 -45.05 -18.86 -26.91
C THR A 18 -45.01 -17.72 -25.90
N LEU A 19 -44.43 -17.97 -24.71
CA LEU A 19 -44.04 -16.94 -23.79
C LEU A 19 -42.78 -16.29 -24.36
N LEU A 20 -42.95 -15.09 -24.91
CA LEU A 20 -41.89 -14.14 -25.14
C LEU A 20 -41.37 -13.67 -23.74
N LEU A 21 -40.33 -14.32 -23.24
CA LEU A 21 -39.56 -13.79 -22.14
C LEU A 21 -38.76 -12.61 -22.66
N SER A 22 -39.32 -11.42 -22.49
CA SER A 22 -38.60 -10.15 -22.60
C SER A 22 -37.51 -10.13 -21.54
N VAL A 23 -36.25 -10.07 -22.00
CA VAL A 23 -35.07 -9.84 -21.14
C VAL A 23 -34.89 -8.31 -20.96
N PRO A 24 -35.27 -7.72 -19.82
CA PRO A 24 -35.04 -6.30 -19.59
C PRO A 24 -33.94 -6.07 -18.53
N ALA A 25 -32.91 -6.90 -18.46
CA ALA A 25 -31.90 -6.72 -17.43
C ALA A 25 -30.76 -5.76 -17.81
N PHE A 26 -30.48 -5.59 -19.09
CA PHE A 26 -29.38 -4.71 -19.55
C PHE A 26 -29.75 -3.22 -19.69
N SER A 27 -31.02 -2.91 -19.98
CA SER A 27 -31.46 -1.52 -20.13
C SER A 27 -31.64 -0.78 -18.80
N GLN A 28 -31.90 -1.48 -17.71
CA GLN A 28 -32.05 -0.87 -16.40
C GLN A 28 -30.72 -0.47 -15.75
N GLN A 29 -29.64 -1.22 -16.03
CA GLN A 29 -28.31 -0.84 -15.55
C GLN A 29 -27.77 0.40 -16.29
N GLY A 30 -28.00 0.51 -17.59
CA GLY A 30 -27.64 1.72 -18.34
C GLY A 30 -28.36 2.95 -17.85
N ALA A 31 -29.67 2.84 -17.61
CA ALA A 31 -30.48 3.96 -17.09
C ALA A 31 -30.19 4.33 -15.63
N ALA A 32 -29.64 3.42 -14.83
CA ALA A 32 -29.17 3.71 -13.47
C ALA A 32 -27.82 4.43 -13.49
N ILE A 33 -26.95 4.06 -14.42
CA ILE A 33 -25.66 4.74 -14.62
C ILE A 33 -25.87 6.14 -15.19
N GLU A 34 -26.76 6.32 -16.16
CA GLU A 34 -27.10 7.65 -16.70
C GLU A 34 -27.80 8.54 -15.67
N ARG A 35 -28.68 8.00 -14.83
CA ARG A 35 -29.28 8.76 -13.72
C ARG A 35 -28.27 9.12 -12.64
N GLY A 36 -27.29 8.27 -12.40
CA GLY A 36 -26.16 8.58 -11.49
C GLY A 36 -25.27 9.70 -12.03
N LEU A 37 -25.07 9.75 -13.35
CA LEU A 37 -24.31 10.80 -14.01
C LEU A 37 -25.10 12.11 -14.14
N GLN A 38 -26.43 12.04 -14.29
CA GLN A 38 -27.27 13.25 -14.38
C GLN A 38 -27.63 13.85 -13.00
N ALA A 39 -27.57 13.06 -11.93
CA ALA A 39 -27.72 13.58 -10.55
C ALA A 39 -26.50 14.36 -10.06
N GLY A 40 -25.41 14.38 -10.82
CA GLY A 40 -24.18 15.13 -10.54
C GLY A 40 -24.17 16.58 -11.03
N THR A 41 -25.33 17.20 -11.25
CA THR A 41 -25.38 18.60 -11.67
C THR A 41 -25.14 19.54 -10.49
N GLY A 42 -23.98 20.19 -10.50
CA GLY A 42 -23.66 21.41 -9.73
C GLY A 42 -23.59 21.23 -8.21
N ALA A 43 -24.72 21.11 -7.53
CA ALA A 43 -24.77 21.07 -6.07
C ALA A 43 -24.15 19.78 -5.46
N GLY A 44 -24.24 18.65 -6.15
CA GLY A 44 -23.62 17.40 -5.71
C GLY A 44 -22.10 17.39 -5.85
N VAL A 45 -21.60 18.02 -6.91
CA VAL A 45 -20.14 18.15 -7.15
C VAL A 45 -19.55 19.16 -6.17
N GLU A 46 -20.24 20.25 -5.89
CA GLU A 46 -19.78 21.25 -4.92
C GLU A 46 -19.80 20.69 -3.48
N GLN A 47 -20.77 19.88 -3.15
CA GLN A 47 -20.85 19.22 -1.84
C GLN A 47 -19.77 18.14 -1.69
N VAL A 48 -19.44 17.41 -2.75
CA VAL A 48 -18.31 16.46 -2.78
C VAL A 48 -16.97 17.19 -2.69
N LEU A 49 -16.82 18.31 -3.37
CA LEU A 49 -15.60 19.14 -3.32
C LEU A 49 -15.42 19.79 -1.94
N THR A 50 -16.49 20.27 -1.30
CA THR A 50 -16.44 20.86 0.05
C THR A 50 -16.17 19.80 1.13
N GLN A 51 -16.60 18.55 0.95
CA GLN A 51 -16.27 17.43 1.85
C GLN A 51 -14.87 16.86 1.59
N SER A 52 -14.28 17.12 0.44
CA SER A 52 -13.00 16.53 0.04
C SER A 52 -11.79 16.99 0.86
N THR A 53 -11.89 18.11 1.56
CA THR A 53 -10.82 18.62 2.44
C THR A 53 -10.88 18.04 3.85
N ASP A 54 -11.97 17.42 4.28
CA ASP A 54 -12.04 16.76 5.58
C ASP A 54 -11.54 15.31 5.47
N LEU A 55 -10.38 15.07 6.01
CA LEU A 55 -9.72 13.76 5.98
C LEU A 55 -10.00 12.93 7.23
N ALA A 56 -10.64 13.50 8.26
CA ALA A 56 -10.91 12.81 9.52
C ALA A 56 -11.89 11.64 9.32
N GLY A 57 -11.64 10.55 10.05
CA GLY A 57 -12.45 9.35 10.06
C GLY A 57 -11.66 8.05 9.98
N GLU A 58 -12.38 6.95 9.84
CA GLU A 58 -11.82 5.62 9.66
C GLU A 58 -11.78 5.24 8.19
N TRP A 59 -10.66 4.66 7.79
CA TRP A 59 -10.34 4.31 6.43
C TRP A 59 -9.86 2.87 6.34
N THR A 60 -10.36 2.13 5.37
CA THR A 60 -9.91 0.76 5.10
C THR A 60 -9.15 0.71 3.78
N VAL A 61 -7.99 0.11 3.81
CA VAL A 61 -7.12 -0.02 2.64
C VAL A 61 -7.75 -0.92 1.57
N ARG A 62 -7.58 -0.58 0.31
CA ARG A 62 -8.03 -1.40 -0.83
C ARG A 62 -7.02 -2.52 -1.09
N ASN A 63 -7.36 -3.72 -0.63
CA ASN A 63 -6.44 -4.87 -0.59
C ASN A 63 -5.95 -5.38 -1.95
N TRP A 64 -6.70 -5.17 -3.03
CA TRP A 64 -6.30 -5.63 -4.36
C TRP A 64 -5.12 -4.85 -4.96
N GLN A 65 -4.81 -3.69 -4.40
CA GLN A 65 -3.59 -2.96 -4.73
C GLN A 65 -2.45 -3.46 -3.85
N SER A 66 -1.38 -3.96 -4.47
CA SER A 66 -0.17 -4.38 -3.76
C SER A 66 -0.39 -5.52 -2.74
N VAL A 67 -1.28 -6.47 -3.03
CA VAL A 67 -1.58 -7.62 -2.15
C VAL A 67 -0.31 -8.36 -1.73
N MET A 68 0.61 -8.58 -2.65
CA MET A 68 1.87 -9.29 -2.38
C MET A 68 2.76 -8.56 -1.37
N GLU A 69 2.63 -7.23 -1.25
CA GLU A 69 3.43 -6.46 -0.30
C GLU A 69 2.81 -6.36 1.08
N ARG A 70 1.53 -6.70 1.23
CA ARG A 70 0.77 -6.50 2.46
C ARG A 70 0.70 -7.70 3.36
N GLY A 71 0.63 -8.89 2.81
CA GLY A 71 0.55 -10.12 3.59
C GLY A 71 1.91 -10.50 4.13
N GLN A 72 2.57 -11.37 3.40
CA GLN A 72 3.90 -11.87 3.72
C GLN A 72 5.01 -10.86 3.36
N GLY A 73 4.67 -9.81 2.61
CA GLY A 73 5.61 -8.88 2.00
C GLY A 73 6.05 -9.34 0.62
N SER A 74 6.82 -8.49 -0.08
CA SER A 74 7.46 -8.89 -1.33
C SER A 74 8.51 -9.97 -1.07
N ALA A 75 8.72 -10.87 -2.04
CA ALA A 75 9.72 -11.91 -1.95
C ALA A 75 11.13 -11.34 -1.71
N LEU A 76 11.95 -12.07 -0.95
CA LEU A 76 13.35 -11.70 -0.77
C LEU A 76 14.09 -11.72 -2.11
N GLY A 77 14.82 -10.67 -2.41
CA GLY A 77 15.51 -10.51 -3.70
C GLY A 77 14.66 -9.91 -4.82
N ASP A 78 13.38 -9.56 -4.57
CA ASP A 78 12.55 -8.78 -5.49
C ASP A 78 12.68 -7.29 -5.20
N TYR A 79 13.53 -6.61 -5.96
CA TYR A 79 13.71 -5.16 -5.89
C TYR A 79 13.29 -4.44 -7.17
N LEU A 80 12.56 -5.14 -8.04
CA LEU A 80 12.04 -4.57 -9.29
C LEU A 80 11.19 -3.33 -9.02
N GLY A 81 11.37 -2.31 -9.86
CA GLY A 81 10.62 -1.06 -9.79
C GLY A 81 11.00 -0.14 -8.62
N ILE A 82 12.12 -0.41 -7.93
CA ILE A 82 12.70 0.53 -6.98
C ILE A 82 14.02 1.05 -7.55
N PRO A 83 14.21 2.37 -7.68
CA PRO A 83 15.38 2.99 -8.32
C PRO A 83 16.60 2.99 -7.40
N LEU A 84 17.03 1.81 -6.94
CA LEU A 84 18.18 1.66 -6.05
C LEU A 84 19.49 1.99 -6.75
N ASN A 85 20.31 2.83 -6.13
CA ASN A 85 21.71 2.96 -6.49
C ASN A 85 22.54 1.79 -5.91
N ASP A 86 23.86 1.78 -6.14
CA ASP A 86 24.73 0.68 -5.66
C ASP A 86 24.72 0.54 -4.13
N ALA A 87 24.65 1.63 -3.39
CA ALA A 87 24.55 1.60 -1.93
C ALA A 87 23.20 1.00 -1.48
N GLY A 88 22.11 1.40 -2.12
CA GLY A 88 20.78 0.87 -1.89
C GLY A 88 20.69 -0.62 -2.22
N ARG A 89 21.27 -1.05 -3.34
CA ARG A 89 21.38 -2.48 -3.72
C ARG A 89 22.14 -3.27 -2.65
N LEU A 90 23.30 -2.77 -2.20
CA LEU A 90 24.08 -3.43 -1.16
C LEU A 90 23.28 -3.57 0.14
N ARG A 91 22.56 -2.53 0.54
CA ARG A 91 21.68 -2.57 1.74
C ARG A 91 20.57 -3.61 1.58
N ALA A 92 19.89 -3.62 0.45
CA ALA A 92 18.83 -4.57 0.15
C ALA A 92 19.33 -6.03 0.13
N GLU A 93 20.46 -6.27 -0.53
CA GLU A 93 21.06 -7.59 -0.66
C GLU A 93 21.60 -8.16 0.66
N THR A 94 21.98 -7.30 1.58
CA THR A 94 22.48 -7.72 2.91
C THR A 94 21.40 -7.81 3.98
N PHE A 95 20.18 -7.40 3.71
CA PHE A 95 19.08 -7.44 4.67
C PHE A 95 18.90 -8.83 5.31
N ASP A 96 18.84 -8.86 6.65
CA ASP A 96 18.63 -10.11 7.39
C ASP A 96 17.17 -10.28 7.79
N ALA A 97 16.41 -10.93 6.91
CA ALA A 97 15.00 -11.22 7.16
C ALA A 97 14.80 -12.16 8.36
N GLY A 98 15.75 -13.05 8.62
CA GLY A 98 15.71 -13.99 9.75
C GLY A 98 15.82 -13.24 11.08
N GLU A 99 16.81 -12.36 11.22
CA GLU A 99 16.96 -11.54 12.41
C GLU A 99 15.80 -10.53 12.52
N TRP A 100 15.36 -9.93 11.41
CA TRP A 100 14.22 -9.01 11.39
C TRP A 100 12.92 -9.65 11.88
N SER A 101 12.75 -10.96 11.69
CA SER A 101 11.57 -11.71 12.13
C SER A 101 11.58 -12.09 13.61
N LEU A 102 12.68 -11.86 14.33
CA LEU A 102 12.76 -12.14 15.76
C LEU A 102 11.74 -11.32 16.54
N GLU A 103 11.24 -11.88 17.62
CA GLU A 103 10.19 -11.30 18.44
C GLU A 103 10.54 -9.89 18.94
N ASP A 104 11.80 -9.68 19.32
CA ASP A 104 12.34 -8.38 19.77
C ASP A 104 12.17 -7.26 18.75
N LEU A 105 12.12 -7.60 17.47
CA LEU A 105 12.01 -6.64 16.37
C LEU A 105 10.57 -6.47 15.85
N GLN A 106 9.67 -7.34 16.26
CA GLN A 106 8.29 -7.33 15.79
C GLN A 106 7.46 -6.17 16.33
N CYS A 107 7.85 -5.62 17.47
CA CYS A 107 7.19 -4.48 18.10
C CYS A 107 7.59 -3.13 17.52
N ARG A 108 8.45 -3.09 16.52
CA ARG A 108 8.83 -1.83 15.88
C ARG A 108 7.66 -1.28 15.06
N PRO A 109 7.36 0.01 15.19
CA PRO A 109 6.34 0.63 14.37
C PRO A 109 6.75 0.63 12.89
N HIS A 110 5.79 0.56 12.01
CA HIS A 110 6.05 0.79 10.60
C HIS A 110 6.49 2.25 10.38
N PRO A 111 7.61 2.47 9.68
CA PRO A 111 8.09 3.82 9.39
C PRO A 111 7.23 4.47 8.30
N VAL A 112 7.28 5.79 8.25
CA VAL A 112 6.86 6.54 7.06
C VAL A 112 7.88 6.25 5.95
N PRO A 113 7.49 5.96 4.72
CA PRO A 113 6.13 5.92 4.15
C PRO A 113 5.44 4.54 4.19
N TYR A 114 6.10 3.50 4.72
CA TYR A 114 5.57 2.13 4.68
C TYR A 114 4.27 1.98 5.47
N GLN A 115 4.02 2.82 6.49
CA GLN A 115 2.79 2.78 7.27
C GLN A 115 1.51 2.83 6.40
N TRP A 116 1.52 3.57 5.27
CA TRP A 116 0.40 3.61 4.34
C TRP A 116 0.10 2.26 3.65
N ARG A 117 1.04 1.35 3.68
CA ARG A 117 0.92 0.01 3.11
C ARG A 117 0.59 -1.06 4.17
N ALA A 118 0.47 -0.66 5.42
CA ALA A 118 0.11 -1.55 6.51
C ALA A 118 -1.28 -2.15 6.27
N GLN A 119 -1.49 -3.35 6.80
CA GLN A 119 -2.80 -3.99 6.79
C GLN A 119 -3.71 -3.36 7.84
N GLY A 120 -5.02 -3.53 7.65
CA GLY A 120 -6.03 -3.11 8.57
C GLY A 120 -6.56 -1.70 8.32
N ALA A 121 -7.25 -1.18 9.33
CA ALA A 121 -7.84 0.13 9.31
C ALA A 121 -6.81 1.22 9.65
N MET A 122 -7.13 2.42 9.20
CA MET A 122 -6.43 3.65 9.53
C MET A 122 -7.45 4.64 10.10
N ARG A 123 -7.06 5.37 11.13
CA ARG A 123 -7.82 6.50 11.65
C ARG A 123 -7.04 7.79 11.43
N ILE A 124 -7.75 8.79 10.88
CA ILE A 124 -7.28 10.17 10.83
C ILE A 124 -8.15 10.98 11.79
N SER A 125 -7.54 11.64 12.75
CA SER A 125 -8.23 12.52 13.70
C SER A 125 -7.64 13.93 13.65
N LYS A 126 -8.39 14.91 14.17
CA LYS A 126 -7.97 16.31 14.22
C LYS A 126 -7.59 16.69 15.65
N GLU A 127 -6.48 17.36 15.80
CA GLU A 127 -6.16 18.15 16.98
C GLU A 127 -6.52 19.59 16.69
N VAL A 128 -7.41 20.16 17.52
CA VAL A 128 -7.93 21.52 17.38
C VAL A 128 -7.62 22.30 18.65
N ASP A 129 -7.08 23.49 18.49
CA ASP A 129 -6.86 24.36 19.62
C ASP A 129 -8.20 24.67 20.32
N PRO A 130 -8.30 24.46 21.63
CA PRO A 130 -9.57 24.61 22.35
C PRO A 130 -10.09 26.03 22.41
N VAL A 131 -9.22 27.04 22.24
CA VAL A 131 -9.55 28.48 22.33
C VAL A 131 -9.79 29.08 20.97
N SER A 132 -8.80 28.99 20.07
CA SER A 132 -8.89 29.55 18.70
C SER A 132 -9.76 28.71 17.75
N ARG A 133 -9.94 27.42 18.07
CA ARG A 133 -10.62 26.43 17.21
C ARG A 133 -9.90 26.16 15.89
N GLU A 134 -8.66 26.57 15.79
CA GLU A 134 -7.81 26.30 14.63
C GLU A 134 -7.30 24.87 14.63
N LEU A 135 -7.12 24.30 13.43
CA LEU A 135 -6.55 22.97 13.24
C LEU A 135 -5.03 23.04 13.51
N VAL A 136 -4.60 22.39 14.58
CA VAL A 136 -3.18 22.32 14.98
C VAL A 136 -2.47 21.17 14.26
N ALA A 137 -3.09 19.98 14.22
CA ALA A 137 -2.52 18.81 13.58
C ALA A 137 -3.60 17.83 13.12
N TYR A 138 -3.24 17.01 12.13
CA TYR A 138 -3.86 15.71 11.91
C TYR A 138 -3.04 14.63 12.60
N HIS A 139 -3.71 13.66 13.21
CA HIS A 139 -3.12 12.46 13.77
C HIS A 139 -3.51 11.27 12.91
N VAL A 140 -2.52 10.50 12.45
CA VAL A 140 -2.74 9.31 11.63
C VAL A 140 -2.29 8.10 12.42
N ALA A 141 -3.24 7.22 12.74
CA ALA A 141 -3.02 5.99 13.49
C ALA A 141 -3.31 4.76 12.64
N PHE A 142 -2.44 3.76 12.76
CA PHE A 142 -2.57 2.43 12.14
C PHE A 142 -2.37 1.35 13.19
N VAL A 143 -2.76 0.12 12.87
CA VAL A 143 -2.64 -1.05 13.76
C VAL A 143 -1.22 -1.24 14.33
N ARG A 144 -0.18 -0.98 13.54
CA ARG A 144 1.23 -1.19 13.91
C ARG A 144 2.08 0.06 13.75
N SER A 145 1.49 1.24 13.84
CA SER A 145 2.24 2.48 13.75
C SER A 145 1.95 3.33 14.97
N LEU A 146 2.99 4.04 15.40
CA LEU A 146 2.79 5.11 16.37
C LEU A 146 1.84 6.14 15.76
N ASP A 147 1.07 6.79 16.62
CA ASP A 147 0.33 7.98 16.25
C ASP A 147 1.28 9.01 15.64
N ARG A 148 1.02 9.35 14.37
CA ARG A 148 1.82 10.31 13.61
C ARG A 148 1.11 11.63 13.58
N ALA A 149 1.69 12.65 14.21
CA ALA A 149 1.23 14.02 14.12
C ALA A 149 1.73 14.66 12.81
N ILE A 150 0.81 15.31 12.08
CA ILE A 150 1.07 16.13 10.90
C ILE A 150 0.65 17.55 11.27
N TYR A 151 1.62 18.39 11.58
CA TYR A 151 1.37 19.74 12.07
C TYR A 151 0.89 20.66 10.97
N MET A 152 -0.21 21.38 11.22
CA MET A 152 -0.89 22.26 10.27
C MET A 152 -0.70 23.74 10.58
N ASP A 153 -0.01 24.07 11.66
CA ASP A 153 0.18 25.43 12.19
C ASP A 153 1.36 26.19 11.56
N GLY A 154 1.99 25.61 10.52
CA GLY A 154 3.09 26.26 9.80
C GLY A 154 4.42 26.30 10.54
N ARG A 155 4.56 25.52 11.62
CA ARG A 155 5.83 25.43 12.35
C ARG A 155 6.97 24.94 11.47
N PRO A 156 8.23 25.44 11.68
CA PRO A 156 9.37 24.96 10.91
C PRO A 156 9.76 23.54 11.29
N HIS A 157 10.41 22.84 10.37
CA HIS A 157 11.06 21.59 10.68
C HIS A 157 12.21 21.79 11.68
N PRO A 158 12.50 20.77 12.52
CA PRO A 158 13.63 20.81 13.43
C PRO A 158 14.97 20.98 12.67
N PRO A 159 16.02 21.47 13.31
CA PRO A 159 17.34 21.52 12.70
C PRO A 159 17.92 20.12 12.52
N ASP A 160 18.84 19.96 11.55
CA ASP A 160 19.39 18.66 11.12
C ASP A 160 19.98 17.78 12.23
N TRP A 161 20.40 18.38 13.33
CA TRP A 161 20.92 17.66 14.49
C TRP A 161 19.86 17.11 15.44
N ALA A 162 18.58 17.43 15.22
CA ALA A 162 17.50 16.96 16.09
C ALA A 162 17.30 15.43 15.97
N PRO A 163 16.80 14.78 17.01
CA PRO A 163 16.60 13.34 17.02
C PRO A 163 15.70 12.84 15.89
N HIS A 164 16.10 11.76 15.24
CA HIS A 164 15.31 11.07 14.24
C HIS A 164 14.38 10.05 14.88
N THR A 165 13.16 9.90 14.34
CA THR A 165 12.15 8.97 14.83
C THR A 165 11.61 8.10 13.68
N TRP A 166 10.87 7.04 14.00
CA TRP A 166 10.24 6.19 12.98
C TRP A 166 9.16 6.92 12.17
N SER A 167 8.44 7.84 12.81
CA SER A 167 7.42 8.66 12.14
C SER A 167 7.98 9.97 11.59
N GLY A 168 9.23 10.31 11.92
CA GLY A 168 9.84 11.57 11.54
C GLY A 168 9.17 12.79 12.16
N PHE A 169 9.37 13.93 11.53
CA PHE A 169 8.67 15.18 11.83
C PHE A 169 7.91 15.63 10.58
N SER A 170 6.59 15.76 10.70
CA SER A 170 5.70 16.02 9.56
C SER A 170 4.98 17.35 9.70
N THR A 171 5.00 18.16 8.64
CA THR A 171 4.16 19.34 8.49
C THR A 171 3.28 19.20 7.29
N GLY A 172 2.07 19.77 7.35
CA GLY A 172 1.09 19.73 6.27
C GLY A 172 0.62 21.12 5.86
N ARG A 173 0.20 21.23 4.61
CA ARG A 173 -0.55 22.38 4.09
C ARG A 173 -1.51 21.92 3.01
N PHE A 174 -2.60 22.61 2.85
CA PHE A 174 -3.49 22.36 1.73
C PHE A 174 -3.01 23.08 0.47
N GLU A 175 -2.99 22.35 -0.63
CA GLU A 175 -2.82 22.88 -1.99
C GLU A 175 -4.08 22.52 -2.80
N GLY A 176 -4.97 23.47 -2.95
CA GLY A 176 -6.32 23.18 -3.43
C GLY A 176 -7.05 22.28 -2.44
N ASN A 177 -7.49 21.10 -2.90
CA ASN A 177 -8.18 20.12 -2.07
C ASN A 177 -7.26 19.03 -1.51
N ASP A 178 -5.99 19.01 -1.88
CA ASP A 178 -5.03 18.02 -1.46
C ASP A 178 -4.27 18.48 -0.22
N LEU A 179 -4.14 17.60 0.76
CA LEU A 179 -3.23 17.82 1.87
C LEU A 179 -1.83 17.38 1.43
N VAL A 180 -0.91 18.33 1.34
CA VAL A 180 0.51 18.07 1.04
C VAL A 180 1.29 18.02 2.33
N ILE A 181 1.96 16.89 2.57
CA ILE A 181 2.74 16.64 3.79
C ILE A 181 4.21 16.56 3.41
N THR A 182 5.05 17.20 4.20
CA THR A 182 6.51 17.04 4.13
C THR A 182 7.00 16.39 5.42
N THR A 183 7.83 15.34 5.31
CA THR A 183 8.40 14.63 6.45
C THR A 183 9.91 14.55 6.35
N THR A 184 10.58 14.89 7.44
CA THR A 184 12.03 14.79 7.64
C THR A 184 12.34 14.11 8.98
N HIS A 185 13.60 14.00 9.35
CA HIS A 185 14.04 13.41 10.63
C HIS A 185 13.56 11.96 10.82
N LEU A 186 13.53 11.22 9.71
CA LEU A 186 13.22 9.78 9.73
C LEU A 186 14.46 8.99 10.14
N LYS A 187 14.28 7.96 10.97
CA LYS A 187 15.34 6.96 11.18
C LYS A 187 15.57 6.18 9.89
N GLU A 188 16.80 5.66 9.72
CA GLU A 188 17.04 4.67 8.68
C GLU A 188 16.02 3.52 8.82
N SER A 189 15.35 3.22 7.74
CA SER A 189 14.21 2.31 7.71
C SER A 189 14.11 1.58 6.37
N TYR A 190 12.93 1.17 5.97
CA TYR A 190 12.72 0.43 4.72
C TYR A 190 11.61 1.06 3.87
N ILE A 191 11.82 1.01 2.56
CA ILE A 191 10.79 1.30 1.55
C ILE A 191 9.86 0.08 1.42
N ARG A 192 10.47 -1.12 1.37
CA ARG A 192 9.80 -2.42 1.40
C ARG A 192 10.43 -3.34 2.43
N ARG A 193 9.64 -4.20 3.07
CA ARG A 193 10.09 -5.09 4.15
C ARG A 193 10.97 -6.26 3.71
N ASN A 194 11.31 -6.34 2.44
CA ASN A 194 12.15 -7.39 1.86
C ASN A 194 13.60 -6.94 1.60
N GLY A 195 13.99 -5.74 2.06
CA GLY A 195 15.37 -5.31 1.99
C GLY A 195 15.62 -3.87 1.56
N PRO A 196 14.92 -3.31 0.54
CA PRO A 196 15.12 -1.94 0.10
C PRO A 196 14.99 -0.95 1.23
N SER A 197 16.10 -0.33 1.58
CA SER A 197 16.20 0.60 2.71
C SER A 197 15.93 2.03 2.29
N MET A 198 15.54 2.84 3.25
CA MET A 198 15.45 4.30 3.18
C MET A 198 16.39 4.89 4.21
N SER A 199 17.22 5.85 3.81
CA SER A 199 18.20 6.46 4.71
C SER A 199 17.55 7.47 5.67
N ASP A 200 18.31 7.86 6.67
CA ASP A 200 17.95 8.96 7.59
C ASP A 200 18.06 10.35 6.95
N ARG A 201 18.59 10.44 5.73
CA ARG A 201 18.64 11.65 4.90
C ARG A 201 17.44 11.79 3.97
N ALA A 202 16.58 10.78 3.92
CA ALA A 202 15.41 10.80 3.07
C ALA A 202 14.43 11.92 3.48
N LYS A 203 13.86 12.55 2.46
CA LYS A 203 12.72 13.45 2.57
C LYS A 203 11.52 12.82 1.89
N VAL A 204 10.41 12.76 2.60
CA VAL A 204 9.17 12.20 2.07
C VAL A 204 8.16 13.31 1.87
N THR A 205 7.59 13.38 0.68
CA THR A 205 6.45 14.25 0.38
C THR A 205 5.24 13.39 0.05
N GLU A 206 4.10 13.71 0.62
CA GLU A 206 2.88 12.94 0.45
C GLU A 206 1.73 13.85 0.08
N TRP A 207 0.88 13.39 -0.85
CA TRP A 207 -0.37 14.05 -1.24
C TRP A 207 -1.53 13.16 -0.84
N LEU A 208 -2.41 13.69 -0.02
CA LEU A 208 -3.64 13.04 0.40
C LEU A 208 -4.79 13.68 -0.34
N SER A 209 -5.31 12.97 -1.34
CA SER A 209 -6.38 13.43 -2.23
C SER A 209 -7.67 12.66 -1.93
N ARG A 210 -8.68 13.35 -1.38
CA ARG A 210 -9.98 12.76 -1.08
C ARG A 210 -10.97 13.00 -2.21
N HIS A 211 -11.59 11.92 -2.70
CA HIS A 211 -12.64 11.94 -3.71
C HIS A 211 -13.87 11.18 -3.18
N GLY A 212 -14.78 11.89 -2.54
CA GLY A 212 -15.94 11.27 -1.87
C GLY A 212 -15.50 10.30 -0.76
N ASP A 213 -15.85 9.03 -0.93
CA ASP A 213 -15.49 7.96 0.00
C ASP A 213 -14.11 7.33 -0.26
N TYR A 214 -13.34 7.87 -1.18
CA TYR A 214 -12.00 7.36 -1.49
C TYR A 214 -10.94 8.38 -1.14
N LEU A 215 -9.85 7.88 -0.56
CA LEU A 215 -8.65 8.63 -0.26
C LEU A 215 -7.49 7.98 -1.00
N THR A 216 -6.82 8.73 -1.84
CA THR A 216 -5.56 8.31 -2.46
C THR A 216 -4.41 9.00 -1.76
N VAL A 217 -3.44 8.22 -1.31
CA VAL A 217 -2.19 8.73 -0.76
C VAL A 217 -1.10 8.45 -1.79
N THR A 218 -0.53 9.50 -2.36
CA THR A 218 0.64 9.41 -3.22
C THR A 218 1.86 9.82 -2.42
N THR A 219 2.86 8.96 -2.38
CA THR A 219 4.11 9.16 -1.64
C THR A 219 5.26 9.31 -2.61
N TYR A 220 6.07 10.34 -2.41
CA TYR A 220 7.29 10.64 -3.12
C TYR A 220 8.45 10.57 -2.13
N ILE A 221 9.40 9.69 -2.38
CA ILE A 221 10.57 9.47 -1.53
C ILE A 221 11.79 9.97 -2.29
N ASP A 222 12.41 10.99 -1.76
CA ASP A 222 13.70 11.52 -2.22
C ASP A 222 14.78 11.10 -1.22
N ASP A 223 15.61 10.15 -1.63
CA ASP A 223 16.70 9.60 -0.79
C ASP A 223 18.03 9.69 -1.52
N PRO A 224 18.86 10.69 -1.21
CA PRO A 224 20.14 10.91 -1.90
C PRO A 224 21.19 9.84 -1.60
N ILE A 225 20.95 8.95 -0.63
CA ILE A 225 21.91 7.93 -0.21
C ILE A 225 21.66 6.60 -0.92
N TYR A 226 20.39 6.19 -1.08
CA TYR A 226 20.04 4.84 -1.55
C TYR A 226 19.31 4.80 -2.88
N LEU A 227 18.84 5.94 -3.40
CA LEU A 227 18.09 6.00 -4.65
C LEU A 227 18.86 6.78 -5.74
N GLU A 228 18.71 6.33 -6.99
CA GLU A 228 19.22 7.04 -8.19
C GLU A 228 18.28 8.17 -8.62
N GLU A 229 17.00 7.96 -8.43
CA GLU A 229 15.93 8.92 -8.67
C GLU A 229 14.82 8.73 -7.64
N PRO A 230 13.93 9.71 -7.42
CA PRO A 230 12.86 9.59 -6.45
C PRO A 230 11.95 8.42 -6.72
N PHE A 231 11.52 7.73 -5.66
CA PHE A 231 10.55 6.65 -5.73
C PHE A 231 9.15 7.14 -5.43
N ILE A 232 8.22 6.86 -6.36
CA ILE A 232 6.82 7.26 -6.22
C ILE A 232 5.94 6.02 -6.10
N GLN A 233 5.02 6.06 -5.15
CA GLN A 233 4.01 5.03 -4.98
C GLN A 233 2.69 5.62 -4.51
N SER A 234 1.58 4.94 -4.78
CA SER A 234 0.26 5.34 -4.29
C SER A 234 -0.49 4.18 -3.65
N VAL A 235 -1.36 4.52 -2.70
CA VAL A 235 -2.25 3.58 -2.03
C VAL A 235 -3.62 4.22 -1.93
N SER A 236 -4.68 3.45 -2.12
CA SER A 236 -6.05 3.94 -2.01
C SER A 236 -6.76 3.31 -0.81
N TYR A 237 -7.57 4.12 -0.17
CA TYR A 237 -8.42 3.77 0.97
C TYR A 237 -9.86 4.06 0.65
N LYS A 238 -10.76 3.38 1.34
CA LYS A 238 -12.19 3.64 1.35
C LYS A 238 -12.61 4.10 2.74
N PHE A 239 -13.44 5.13 2.79
CA PHE A 239 -14.05 5.60 4.02
C PHE A 239 -15.03 4.56 4.57
N GLU A 240 -14.82 4.15 5.79
CA GLU A 240 -15.66 3.15 6.48
C GLU A 240 -15.82 3.54 7.95
N PRO A 241 -16.76 4.43 8.28
CA PRO A 241 -16.86 5.09 9.59
C PRO A 241 -17.20 4.17 10.77
N HIS A 242 -17.50 2.91 10.51
CA HIS A 242 -17.79 1.90 11.54
C HIS A 242 -16.69 0.85 11.68
N THR A 243 -15.55 1.06 11.02
CA THR A 243 -14.41 0.16 11.15
C THR A 243 -13.68 0.46 12.46
N GLU A 244 -13.44 -0.58 13.24
CA GLU A 244 -12.63 -0.45 14.45
C GLU A 244 -11.14 -0.51 14.08
N LEU A 245 -10.36 0.38 14.68
CA LEU A 245 -8.92 0.30 14.63
C LEU A 245 -8.48 -0.83 15.58
N GLU A 246 -8.04 -1.96 15.00
CA GLU A 246 -7.58 -3.09 15.80
C GLU A 246 -6.38 -2.70 16.66
N TYR A 247 -6.46 -3.01 17.95
CA TYR A 247 -5.30 -2.91 18.83
C TYR A 247 -4.40 -4.12 18.62
N PHE A 248 -3.18 -3.89 18.19
CA PHE A 248 -2.16 -4.92 18.09
C PHE A 248 -1.31 -4.89 19.37
N PRO A 249 -1.58 -5.79 20.34
CA PRO A 249 -0.79 -5.86 21.54
C PRO A 249 0.64 -6.30 21.20
N CYS A 250 1.60 -5.50 21.58
CA CYS A 250 2.99 -5.82 21.40
C CYS A 250 3.74 -5.61 22.70
N THR A 251 4.31 -6.68 23.24
CA THR A 251 5.15 -6.61 24.44
C THR A 251 6.60 -6.56 24.00
N ILE A 252 7.29 -5.49 24.38
CA ILE A 252 8.74 -5.41 24.21
C ILE A 252 9.36 -6.38 25.22
N VAL A 253 9.88 -7.51 24.72
CA VAL A 253 10.49 -8.54 25.55
C VAL A 253 11.94 -8.20 25.86
N ASN A 254 12.59 -7.43 24.96
CA ASN A 254 13.98 -7.03 25.12
C ASN A 254 14.21 -5.66 24.48
N GLU A 255 14.89 -4.77 25.20
CA GLU A 255 15.31 -3.49 24.64
C GLU A 255 16.52 -3.70 23.73
N ASN A 256 16.30 -4.05 22.48
CA ASN A 256 17.37 -4.06 21.50
C ASN A 256 17.83 -2.63 21.24
N ILE A 257 18.94 -2.27 21.85
CA ILE A 257 19.54 -0.93 21.80
C ILE A 257 19.97 -0.56 20.37
N SER A 258 20.14 -1.52 19.45
CA SER A 258 20.72 -1.24 18.15
C SER A 258 19.81 -0.37 17.27
N ASN A 259 18.48 -0.41 17.44
CA ASN A 259 17.51 0.38 16.65
C ASN A 259 17.78 0.37 15.12
N ARG A 260 18.59 -0.57 14.64
CA ARG A 260 19.04 -0.66 13.26
C ARG A 260 18.33 -1.79 12.54
N ILE A 261 18.21 -1.66 11.23
CA ILE A 261 17.80 -2.75 10.37
C ILE A 261 18.95 -3.77 10.36
N PRO A 262 18.68 -5.07 10.62
CA PRO A 262 19.72 -6.08 10.64
C PRO A 262 20.23 -6.40 9.24
N HIS A 263 21.54 -6.64 9.14
CA HIS A 263 22.23 -6.96 7.88
C HIS A 263 23.23 -8.09 8.06
N LYS A 264 23.27 -8.98 7.08
CA LYS A 264 24.32 -9.97 6.92
C LYS A 264 25.58 -9.33 6.31
N LEU A 265 26.68 -10.02 6.38
CA LEU A 265 27.86 -9.63 5.62
C LEU A 265 27.56 -9.71 4.11
N PRO A 266 28.15 -8.81 3.30
CA PRO A 266 28.00 -8.84 1.85
C PRO A 266 28.26 -10.23 1.26
N GLY A 267 27.39 -10.67 0.37
CA GLY A 267 27.45 -11.99 -0.27
C GLY A 267 27.13 -13.20 0.64
N LYS A 268 26.70 -12.98 1.88
CA LYS A 268 26.33 -14.04 2.83
C LYS A 268 24.81 -14.23 3.03
N ASN A 269 23.99 -13.53 2.26
CA ASN A 269 22.54 -13.73 2.29
C ASN A 269 22.15 -14.92 1.40
N PRO A 270 21.68 -16.03 1.97
CA PRO A 270 21.34 -17.23 1.19
C PRO A 270 20.07 -17.07 0.36
N ALA A 271 19.16 -16.18 0.78
CA ALA A 271 17.88 -15.97 0.13
C ALA A 271 17.93 -14.99 -1.07
N LEU A 272 19.09 -14.41 -1.35
CA LEU A 272 19.24 -13.31 -2.30
C LEU A 272 18.74 -13.63 -3.72
N LYS A 273 18.85 -14.89 -4.15
CA LYS A 273 18.45 -15.35 -5.48
C LYS A 273 17.11 -16.08 -5.51
N GLU A 274 16.46 -16.26 -4.37
CA GLU A 274 15.25 -17.07 -4.30
C GLU A 274 14.16 -16.60 -5.24
N PHE A 275 13.88 -15.31 -5.28
CA PHE A 275 12.88 -14.74 -6.18
C PHE A 275 13.24 -15.00 -7.65
N ALA A 276 14.46 -14.70 -8.06
CA ALA A 276 14.91 -14.94 -9.43
C ALA A 276 14.84 -16.42 -9.81
N GLU A 277 15.20 -17.33 -8.89
CA GLU A 277 15.12 -18.78 -9.10
C GLU A 277 13.68 -19.31 -9.17
N GLN A 278 12.78 -18.79 -8.32
CA GLN A 278 11.37 -19.18 -8.31
C GLN A 278 10.62 -18.73 -9.56
N GLU A 279 10.89 -17.51 -10.00
CA GLU A 279 10.21 -16.90 -11.16
C GLU A 279 10.93 -17.17 -12.49
N GLY A 280 12.08 -17.81 -12.48
CA GLY A 280 12.88 -18.06 -13.69
C GLY A 280 13.39 -16.76 -14.33
N LEU A 281 13.70 -15.75 -13.51
CA LEU A 281 14.17 -14.46 -13.96
C LEU A 281 15.70 -14.37 -13.91
N PRO A 282 16.31 -13.48 -14.71
CA PRO A 282 17.71 -13.11 -14.54
C PRO A 282 17.92 -12.46 -13.16
N TYR A 283 18.84 -12.99 -12.35
CA TYR A 283 19.14 -12.39 -11.03
C TYR A 283 19.52 -10.90 -11.13
N GLU A 284 20.33 -10.53 -12.11
CA GLU A 284 20.70 -9.14 -12.31
C GLU A 284 19.49 -8.22 -12.56
N ALA A 285 18.41 -8.77 -13.12
CA ALA A 285 17.19 -8.01 -13.37
C ALA A 285 16.39 -7.73 -12.11
N THR A 286 16.53 -8.53 -11.05
CA THR A 286 15.74 -8.41 -9.82
C THR A 286 16.36 -7.45 -8.80
N ARG A 287 17.57 -6.93 -9.07
CA ARG A 287 18.35 -6.11 -8.14
C ARG A 287 17.86 -4.66 -7.98
N GLY A 288 16.80 -4.27 -8.70
CA GLY A 288 16.34 -2.88 -8.73
C GLY A 288 17.25 -1.97 -9.56
N GLY A 289 17.03 -0.67 -9.44
CA GLY A 289 17.69 0.37 -10.21
C GLY A 289 16.69 1.17 -11.04
N ALA A 290 17.02 2.43 -11.37
CA ALA A 290 16.14 3.34 -12.09
C ALA A 290 15.68 2.75 -13.44
N GLU A 291 16.57 2.05 -14.12
CA GLU A 291 16.27 1.42 -15.41
C GLU A 291 15.11 0.40 -15.35
N THR A 292 14.87 -0.21 -14.17
CA THR A 292 13.77 -1.20 -13.99
C THR A 292 12.38 -0.58 -14.01
N LEU A 293 12.29 0.74 -13.91
CA LEU A 293 11.03 1.50 -13.98
C LEU A 293 10.57 1.71 -15.44
N TYR A 294 11.46 1.58 -16.41
CA TYR A 294 11.19 1.96 -17.80
C TYR A 294 10.79 0.76 -18.67
N PRO A 295 9.85 0.94 -19.61
CA PRO A 295 9.31 -0.16 -20.42
C PRO A 295 10.36 -0.93 -21.23
N ASN A 296 11.42 -0.26 -21.71
CA ASN A 296 12.49 -0.87 -22.49
C ASN A 296 13.33 -1.87 -21.68
N TYR A 297 13.24 -1.84 -20.35
CA TYR A 297 13.93 -2.79 -19.50
C TYR A 297 13.47 -4.24 -19.75
N ARG A 298 12.21 -4.44 -20.08
CA ARG A 298 11.67 -5.76 -20.42
C ARG A 298 12.38 -6.38 -21.62
N GLU A 299 12.74 -5.57 -22.62
CA GLU A 299 13.51 -6.06 -23.78
C GLU A 299 14.96 -6.40 -23.40
N LYS A 300 15.58 -5.58 -22.54
CA LYS A 300 16.90 -5.84 -21.98
C LYS A 300 16.93 -7.16 -21.20
N MET A 301 15.92 -7.44 -20.40
CA MET A 301 15.81 -8.69 -19.62
C MET A 301 15.86 -9.94 -20.49
N LYS A 302 15.28 -9.91 -21.70
CA LYS A 302 15.29 -11.07 -22.64
C LYS A 302 16.71 -11.50 -23.06
N THR A 303 17.67 -10.61 -22.96
CA THR A 303 19.08 -10.86 -23.32
C THR A 303 19.95 -11.26 -22.13
N MET A 304 19.43 -11.20 -20.92
CA MET A 304 20.14 -11.53 -19.70
C MET A 304 20.18 -13.04 -19.46
N LYS A 305 21.20 -13.51 -18.74
CA LYS A 305 21.31 -14.92 -18.33
C LYS A 305 20.25 -15.21 -17.27
N VAL A 306 19.36 -16.12 -17.60
CA VAL A 306 18.30 -16.58 -16.67
C VAL A 306 18.91 -17.40 -15.53
N THR A 307 18.44 -17.18 -14.32
CA THR A 307 18.75 -17.98 -13.13
C THR A 307 18.00 -19.30 -13.24
N PRO A 308 18.66 -20.47 -13.13
CA PRO A 308 17.97 -21.75 -13.19
C PRO A 308 16.93 -21.88 -12.06
N ILE A 309 15.73 -22.34 -12.41
CA ILE A 309 14.69 -22.63 -11.43
C ILE A 309 15.18 -23.80 -10.56
N LYS A 310 15.27 -23.59 -9.25
CA LYS A 310 15.46 -24.71 -8.32
C LYS A 310 14.17 -25.54 -8.33
N SER A 311 14.25 -26.77 -8.82
CA SER A 311 13.16 -27.72 -8.62
C SER A 311 12.89 -27.80 -7.12
N ALA A 312 11.69 -27.40 -6.70
CA ALA A 312 11.28 -27.58 -5.33
C ALA A 312 11.34 -29.09 -5.03
N SER A 313 12.35 -29.51 -4.30
CA SER A 313 12.29 -30.79 -3.62
C SER A 313 11.13 -30.67 -2.63
N ARG A 314 9.93 -31.13 -3.06
CA ARG A 314 8.83 -31.30 -2.11
C ARG A 314 9.31 -32.23 -1.02
N PRO A 315 9.16 -31.80 0.27
CA PRO A 315 9.40 -32.69 1.39
C PRO A 315 8.48 -33.89 1.37
#